data_93e7afd9f964836a845527437c5138af
#
_entry.id   93e7afd9f964836a845527437c5138af
#
_cell.length_a   1.000
_cell.length_b   1.000
_cell.length_c   1.000
_cell.angle_alpha   90.00
_cell.angle_beta   90.00
_cell.angle_gamma   90.00
#
_symmetry.space_group_name_H-M   'P 1'
#
loop_
_entity.id
_entity.type
_entity.pdbx_description
1 polymer ?
#
loop_
_entity_poly.entity_id
_entity_poly.type
_entity_poly.pdbx_seq_one_letter_code
_entity_poly.pdbx_strand_id
1 'polypeptide(L)'
;MELLRRTLAGLLMLVVAVSVGIWVQGRFSDAVRLPTHTRMIGATYTTLSDPFYETINDEIQMQIKSNGDLLLVRDPGQDQERQNQEIEDMLNKGIELLIVNPVDYVGVTPALEKAREKGVPVILIDSKVDDPELVTCTITSNNYGAGLLDARHLISQTKSARIVLLSNSDSFSSWDRLSGFCQTLTKSGNDYRILELRDCGGELNRAMRAMVQLLETLDRKSTRL
;
A
#
# COMPACT_ATOMS: atom_id res chain seq x y z
N MET A 1 65.61 -31.02 -21.68
CA MET A 1 64.26 -31.49 -21.20
C MET A 1 63.68 -30.63 -20.08
N GLU A 2 64.45 -30.10 -19.12
CA GLU A 2 63.95 -29.26 -18.01
C GLU A 2 63.44 -27.90 -18.43
N LEU A 3 64.12 -27.26 -19.43
CA LEU A 3 63.70 -25.95 -19.94
C LEU A 3 62.32 -26.03 -20.63
N LEU A 4 62.07 -27.09 -21.39
CA LEU A 4 60.77 -27.35 -22.05
C LEU A 4 59.65 -27.62 -21.06
N ARG A 5 59.93 -28.29 -19.92
CA ARG A 5 58.96 -28.53 -18.83
C ARG A 5 58.59 -27.22 -18.10
N ARG A 6 59.58 -26.35 -17.88
CA ARG A 6 59.35 -25.05 -17.22
C ARG A 6 58.54 -24.09 -18.09
N THR A 7 58.80 -24.06 -19.40
CA THR A 7 58.02 -23.27 -20.34
C THR A 7 56.57 -23.78 -20.49
N LEU A 8 56.39 -25.11 -20.55
CA LEU A 8 55.06 -25.73 -20.61
C LEU A 8 54.23 -25.47 -19.34
N ALA A 9 54.86 -25.55 -18.17
CA ALA A 9 54.23 -25.26 -16.89
C ALA A 9 53.81 -23.79 -16.78
N GLY A 10 54.67 -22.85 -17.25
CA GLY A 10 54.35 -21.42 -17.29
C GLY A 10 53.16 -21.11 -18.22
N LEU A 11 53.11 -21.76 -19.40
CA LEU A 11 52.02 -21.60 -20.36
C LEU A 11 50.69 -22.12 -19.77
N LEU A 12 50.74 -23.26 -19.09
CA LEU A 12 49.56 -23.85 -18.43
C LEU A 12 49.02 -22.94 -17.34
N MET A 13 49.89 -22.38 -16.50
CA MET A 13 49.48 -21.41 -15.45
C MET A 13 48.84 -20.13 -16.03
N LEU A 14 49.37 -19.63 -17.15
CA LEU A 14 48.84 -18.48 -17.83
C LEU A 14 47.41 -18.75 -18.38
N VAL A 15 47.21 -19.93 -19.00
CA VAL A 15 45.89 -20.33 -19.50
C VAL A 15 44.87 -20.47 -18.36
N VAL A 16 45.28 -21.06 -17.23
CA VAL A 16 44.40 -21.20 -16.05
C VAL A 16 44.05 -19.81 -15.47
N ALA A 17 45.05 -18.92 -15.34
CA ALA A 17 44.81 -17.57 -14.83
C ALA A 17 43.85 -16.76 -15.73
N VAL A 18 44.03 -16.84 -17.06
CA VAL A 18 43.13 -16.21 -18.03
C VAL A 18 41.71 -16.80 -17.97
N SER A 19 41.60 -18.13 -17.88
CA SER A 19 40.29 -18.81 -17.78
C SER A 19 39.56 -18.47 -16.51
N VAL A 20 40.27 -18.40 -15.36
CA VAL A 20 39.70 -17.94 -14.07
C VAL A 20 39.31 -16.47 -14.17
N GLY A 21 40.13 -15.61 -14.78
CA GLY A 21 39.80 -14.20 -15.00
C GLY A 21 38.51 -14.02 -15.81
N ILE A 22 38.38 -14.74 -16.93
CA ILE A 22 37.16 -14.71 -17.77
C ILE A 22 35.94 -15.23 -17.00
N TRP A 23 36.09 -16.30 -16.21
CA TRP A 23 35.03 -16.89 -15.43
C TRP A 23 34.56 -15.94 -14.30
N VAL A 24 35.48 -15.29 -13.58
CA VAL A 24 35.21 -14.28 -12.58
C VAL A 24 34.51 -13.06 -13.22
N GLN A 25 35.04 -12.56 -14.33
CA GLN A 25 34.46 -11.42 -15.04
C GLN A 25 33.04 -11.73 -15.54
N GLY A 26 32.77 -12.96 -16.04
CA GLY A 26 31.44 -13.39 -16.43
C GLY A 26 30.45 -13.41 -15.23
N ARG A 27 30.91 -13.86 -14.05
CA ARG A 27 30.08 -13.85 -12.82
C ARG A 27 29.77 -12.45 -12.28
N PHE A 28 30.70 -11.51 -12.45
CA PHE A 28 30.50 -10.11 -11.99
C PHE A 28 29.84 -9.22 -13.04
N SER A 29 29.86 -9.60 -14.34
CA SER A 29 29.19 -8.84 -15.40
C SER A 29 27.66 -8.94 -15.35
N ASP A 30 27.11 -10.00 -14.74
CA ASP A 30 25.65 -10.12 -14.52
C ASP A 30 25.13 -9.27 -13.35
N ALA A 31 26.02 -8.65 -12.55
CA ALA A 31 25.65 -7.97 -11.31
C ALA A 31 25.35 -6.47 -11.45
N VAL A 32 25.66 -5.84 -12.59
CA VAL A 32 25.37 -4.40 -12.78
C VAL A 32 24.95 -4.14 -14.24
N ARG A 33 23.78 -4.59 -14.63
CA ARG A 33 23.08 -3.94 -15.74
C ARG A 33 22.47 -2.67 -15.15
N LEU A 34 23.18 -1.54 -15.25
CA LEU A 34 22.53 -0.24 -15.09
C LEU A 34 21.36 -0.19 -16.07
N PRO A 35 20.16 0.15 -15.65
CA PRO A 35 19.06 0.29 -16.57
C PRO A 35 19.43 1.31 -17.63
N THR A 36 19.31 0.93 -18.90
CA THR A 36 19.62 1.79 -20.05
C THR A 36 18.63 2.96 -20.19
N HIS A 37 17.61 2.98 -19.38
CA HIS A 37 16.54 3.98 -19.34
C HIS A 37 16.12 4.21 -17.89
N THR A 38 16.15 5.48 -17.44
CA THR A 38 15.62 5.90 -16.14
C THR A 38 14.12 6.07 -16.26
N ARG A 39 13.36 5.24 -15.56
CA ARG A 39 11.89 5.32 -15.57
C ARG A 39 11.42 6.41 -14.61
N MET A 40 10.31 7.05 -14.95
CA MET A 40 9.61 7.96 -14.06
C MET A 40 8.34 7.26 -13.53
N ILE A 41 8.23 7.15 -12.22
CA ILE A 41 7.12 6.49 -11.53
C ILE A 41 6.36 7.55 -10.75
N GLY A 42 5.04 7.59 -10.92
CA GLY A 42 4.15 8.46 -10.15
C GLY A 42 3.65 7.75 -8.90
N ALA A 43 3.52 8.47 -7.78
CA ALA A 43 2.87 7.97 -6.57
C ALA A 43 1.97 9.05 -5.95
N THR A 44 0.78 8.64 -5.52
CA THR A 44 -0.15 9.50 -4.78
C THR A 44 -0.90 8.67 -3.73
N TYR A 45 -1.18 9.28 -2.60
CA TYR A 45 -1.81 8.67 -1.44
C TYR A 45 -3.01 9.50 -1.02
N THR A 46 -3.83 8.99 -0.12
CA THR A 46 -4.92 9.79 0.49
C THR A 46 -4.38 11.06 1.13
N THR A 47 -3.31 10.91 1.92
CA THR A 47 -2.49 12.02 2.44
C THR A 47 -1.15 11.50 2.95
N LEU A 48 -0.09 12.29 2.83
CA LEU A 48 1.21 12.01 3.43
C LEU A 48 1.33 12.53 4.87
N SER A 49 0.30 13.20 5.38
CA SER A 49 0.23 13.57 6.80
C SER A 49 -0.06 12.36 7.70
N ASP A 50 -0.45 11.22 7.14
CA ASP A 50 -0.59 9.96 7.86
C ASP A 50 0.78 9.22 7.88
N PRO A 51 1.35 8.94 9.08
CA PRO A 51 2.63 8.24 9.21
C PRO A 51 2.67 6.88 8.54
N PHE A 52 1.52 6.22 8.34
CA PHE A 52 1.44 4.95 7.63
C PHE A 52 1.81 5.13 6.15
N TYR A 53 1.22 6.11 5.47
CA TYR A 53 1.52 6.37 4.06
C TYR A 53 2.89 7.02 3.87
N GLU A 54 3.34 7.86 4.81
CA GLU A 54 4.70 8.41 4.83
C GLU A 54 5.73 7.26 4.84
N THR A 55 5.58 6.28 5.73
CA THR A 55 6.47 5.11 5.82
C THR A 55 6.48 4.30 4.53
N ILE A 56 5.30 4.03 3.95
CA ILE A 56 5.19 3.30 2.66
C ILE A 56 5.90 4.07 1.55
N ASN A 57 5.67 5.38 1.47
CA ASN A 57 6.30 6.23 0.44
C ASN A 57 7.82 6.22 0.54
N ASP A 58 8.36 6.30 1.76
CA ASP A 58 9.81 6.31 1.99
C ASP A 58 10.46 4.98 1.54
N GLU A 59 9.82 3.85 1.85
CA GLU A 59 10.30 2.54 1.41
C GLU A 59 10.22 2.40 -0.12
N ILE A 60 9.15 2.85 -0.76
CA ILE A 60 9.01 2.86 -2.21
C ILE A 60 10.07 3.77 -2.84
N GLN A 61 10.28 4.96 -2.30
CA GLN A 61 11.30 5.90 -2.79
C GLN A 61 12.70 5.30 -2.73
N MET A 62 13.02 4.63 -1.63
CA MET A 62 14.32 3.97 -1.44
C MET A 62 14.53 2.88 -2.50
N GLN A 63 13.53 2.04 -2.76
CA GLN A 63 13.62 0.97 -3.75
C GLN A 63 13.71 1.52 -5.19
N ILE A 64 12.89 2.50 -5.55
CA ILE A 64 12.90 3.13 -6.87
C ILE A 64 14.25 3.79 -7.13
N LYS A 65 14.76 4.56 -6.17
CA LYS A 65 16.07 5.22 -6.26
C LYS A 65 17.22 4.22 -6.37
N SER A 66 17.16 3.10 -5.65
CA SER A 66 18.19 2.05 -5.72
C SER A 66 18.28 1.41 -7.10
N ASN A 67 17.18 1.39 -7.85
CA ASN A 67 17.13 0.91 -9.23
C ASN A 67 17.57 1.96 -10.26
N GLY A 68 17.87 3.19 -9.84
CA GLY A 68 18.23 4.30 -10.73
C GLY A 68 17.03 4.99 -11.38
N ASP A 69 15.80 4.72 -10.89
CA ASP A 69 14.57 5.31 -11.38
C ASP A 69 14.18 6.57 -10.57
N LEU A 70 13.22 7.34 -11.06
CA LEU A 70 12.71 8.57 -10.43
C LEU A 70 11.30 8.36 -9.89
N LEU A 71 11.05 8.78 -8.66
CA LEU A 71 9.73 8.82 -8.07
C LEU A 71 9.20 10.26 -8.05
N LEU A 72 8.02 10.47 -8.66
CA LEU A 72 7.26 11.71 -8.60
C LEU A 72 6.08 11.54 -7.64
N VAL A 73 6.19 12.12 -6.46
CA VAL A 73 5.18 12.00 -5.39
C VAL A 73 4.23 13.20 -5.42
N ARG A 74 2.95 12.95 -5.14
CA ARG A 74 1.90 13.96 -4.94
C ARG A 74 1.12 13.68 -3.67
N ASP A 75 0.71 14.74 -2.98
CA ASP A 75 -0.11 14.70 -1.77
C ASP A 75 -1.38 15.53 -1.99
N PRO A 76 -2.53 14.90 -2.28
CA PRO A 76 -3.78 15.58 -2.49
C PRO A 76 -4.40 16.13 -1.20
N GLY A 77 -3.92 15.71 -0.02
CA GLY A 77 -4.44 16.19 1.27
C GLY A 77 -5.90 15.83 1.49
N GLN A 78 -6.31 14.59 1.14
CA GLN A 78 -7.68 14.07 1.24
C GLN A 78 -8.70 14.72 0.26
N ASP A 79 -8.23 15.38 -0.79
CA ASP A 79 -9.07 15.98 -1.83
C ASP A 79 -9.03 15.10 -3.08
N GLN A 80 -10.15 14.44 -3.40
CA GLN A 80 -10.24 13.52 -4.55
C GLN A 80 -10.12 14.25 -5.89
N GLU A 81 -10.70 15.43 -6.02
CA GLU A 81 -10.59 16.18 -7.27
C GLU A 81 -9.14 16.62 -7.52
N ARG A 82 -8.47 17.08 -6.47
CA ARG A 82 -7.05 17.38 -6.53
C ARG A 82 -6.21 16.14 -6.86
N GLN A 83 -6.54 14.95 -6.30
CA GLN A 83 -5.86 13.72 -6.65
C GLN A 83 -5.98 13.40 -8.15
N ASN A 84 -7.17 13.54 -8.72
CA ASN A 84 -7.41 13.31 -10.14
C ASN A 84 -6.57 14.26 -11.02
N GLN A 85 -6.52 15.54 -10.66
CA GLN A 85 -5.71 16.54 -11.39
C GLN A 85 -4.22 16.24 -11.29
N GLU A 86 -3.72 15.87 -10.10
CA GLU A 86 -2.32 15.52 -9.87
C GLU A 86 -1.92 14.24 -10.62
N ILE A 87 -2.80 13.25 -10.72
CA ILE A 87 -2.59 12.05 -11.55
C ILE A 87 -2.48 12.44 -13.02
N GLU A 88 -3.38 13.28 -13.53
CA GLU A 88 -3.33 13.75 -14.91
C GLU A 88 -2.03 14.51 -15.21
N ASP A 89 -1.58 15.37 -14.30
CA ASP A 89 -0.31 16.07 -14.39
C ASP A 89 0.88 15.10 -14.46
N MET A 90 0.88 14.05 -13.62
CA MET A 90 1.93 13.03 -13.65
C MET A 90 1.92 12.24 -14.97
N LEU A 91 0.74 11.86 -15.46
CA LEU A 91 0.58 11.20 -16.76
C LEU A 91 1.07 12.07 -17.92
N ASN A 92 0.83 13.38 -17.87
CA ASN A 92 1.30 14.34 -18.88
C ASN A 92 2.83 14.56 -18.82
N LYS A 93 3.47 14.32 -17.67
CA LYS A 93 4.92 14.31 -17.51
C LYS A 93 5.57 13.02 -17.99
N GLY A 94 4.79 12.03 -18.39
CA GLY A 94 5.28 10.79 -18.97
C GLY A 94 5.73 9.76 -17.93
N ILE A 95 5.01 9.63 -16.82
CA ILE A 95 5.24 8.50 -15.90
C ILE A 95 4.95 7.18 -16.62
N GLU A 96 5.69 6.14 -16.26
CA GLU A 96 5.61 4.81 -16.86
C GLU A 96 4.92 3.80 -15.94
N LEU A 97 4.66 4.18 -14.71
CA LEU A 97 3.93 3.42 -13.69
C LEU A 97 3.26 4.41 -12.75
N LEU A 98 2.03 4.12 -12.33
CA LEU A 98 1.30 4.89 -11.33
C LEU A 98 1.00 4.03 -10.10
N ILE A 99 1.41 4.51 -8.94
CA ILE A 99 1.11 3.92 -7.63
C ILE A 99 0.08 4.81 -6.94
N VAL A 100 -1.07 4.25 -6.56
CA VAL A 100 -2.20 5.01 -6.01
C VAL A 100 -2.75 4.37 -4.74
N ASN A 101 -2.91 5.17 -3.71
CA ASN A 101 -3.90 4.93 -2.66
C ASN A 101 -5.02 5.97 -2.87
N PRO A 102 -6.22 5.58 -3.31
CA PRO A 102 -7.28 6.53 -3.66
C PRO A 102 -7.86 7.21 -2.44
N VAL A 103 -8.19 8.50 -2.56
CA VAL A 103 -8.96 9.25 -1.55
C VAL A 103 -10.38 8.70 -1.50
N ASP A 104 -11.02 8.53 -2.67
CA ASP A 104 -12.34 7.93 -2.84
C ASP A 104 -12.25 6.81 -3.90
N TYR A 105 -12.76 5.63 -3.56
CA TYR A 105 -12.64 4.43 -4.39
C TYR A 105 -13.47 4.48 -5.68
N VAL A 106 -14.49 5.34 -5.75
CA VAL A 106 -15.30 5.63 -6.95
C VAL A 106 -14.76 6.86 -7.66
N GLY A 107 -14.50 7.92 -6.91
CA GLY A 107 -14.10 9.23 -7.44
C GLY A 107 -12.76 9.24 -8.18
N VAL A 108 -11.88 8.24 -7.96
CA VAL A 108 -10.61 8.09 -8.65
C VAL A 108 -10.75 7.51 -10.08
N THR A 109 -11.89 6.90 -10.41
CA THR A 109 -12.14 6.22 -11.69
C THR A 109 -11.75 7.04 -12.92
N PRO A 110 -12.11 8.34 -13.05
CA PRO A 110 -11.76 9.12 -14.25
C PRO A 110 -10.24 9.25 -14.47
N ALA A 111 -9.46 9.34 -13.38
CA ALA A 111 -8.00 9.42 -13.47
C ALA A 111 -7.38 8.07 -13.87
N LEU A 112 -7.95 6.96 -13.39
CA LEU A 112 -7.49 5.61 -13.76
C LEU A 112 -7.83 5.28 -15.22
N GLU A 113 -8.97 5.73 -15.74
CA GLU A 113 -9.32 5.62 -17.17
C GLU A 113 -8.28 6.34 -18.04
N LYS A 114 -7.86 7.56 -17.66
CA LYS A 114 -6.80 8.29 -18.36
C LYS A 114 -5.45 7.55 -18.31
N ALA A 115 -5.12 6.91 -17.19
CA ALA A 115 -3.91 6.09 -17.09
C ALA A 115 -3.98 4.90 -18.07
N ARG A 116 -5.11 4.20 -18.13
CA ARG A 116 -5.36 3.11 -19.08
C ARG A 116 -5.25 3.57 -20.52
N GLU A 117 -5.88 4.71 -20.89
CA GLU A 117 -5.82 5.29 -22.24
C GLU A 117 -4.37 5.59 -22.68
N LYS A 118 -3.53 6.01 -21.74
CA LYS A 118 -2.10 6.27 -21.97
C LYS A 118 -1.22 5.01 -21.88
N GLY A 119 -1.80 3.85 -21.56
CA GLY A 119 -1.07 2.59 -21.40
C GLY A 119 -0.16 2.57 -20.16
N VAL A 120 -0.42 3.42 -19.16
CA VAL A 120 0.33 3.47 -17.90
C VAL A 120 -0.27 2.46 -16.93
N PRO A 121 0.48 1.43 -16.52
CA PRO A 121 0.01 0.46 -15.53
C PRO A 121 -0.21 1.10 -14.17
N VAL A 122 -1.24 0.62 -13.46
CA VAL A 122 -1.63 1.13 -12.15
C VAL A 122 -1.45 0.06 -11.08
N ILE A 123 -0.80 0.42 -9.97
CA ILE A 123 -0.72 -0.38 -8.75
C ILE A 123 -1.49 0.35 -7.65
N LEU A 124 -2.50 -0.31 -7.10
CA LEU A 124 -3.19 0.18 -5.91
C LEU A 124 -2.49 -0.30 -4.64
N ILE A 125 -2.48 0.56 -3.64
CA ILE A 125 -1.97 0.25 -2.29
C ILE A 125 -3.08 0.47 -1.27
N ASP A 126 -3.22 -0.49 -0.35
CA ASP A 126 -4.05 -0.48 0.86
C ASP A 126 -5.57 -0.40 0.61
N SER A 127 -6.03 -0.04 -0.57
CA SER A 127 -7.45 0.06 -0.90
C SER A 127 -7.77 -0.65 -2.20
N LYS A 128 -9.07 -0.72 -2.51
CA LYS A 128 -9.61 -1.20 -3.79
C LYS A 128 -10.31 -0.04 -4.48
N VAL A 129 -10.68 -0.23 -5.74
CA VAL A 129 -11.49 0.69 -6.53
C VAL A 129 -12.75 -0.01 -7.02
N ASP A 130 -13.72 0.76 -7.48
CA ASP A 130 -15.00 0.23 -7.96
C ASP A 130 -14.82 -0.62 -9.23
N ASP A 131 -13.99 -0.18 -10.18
CA ASP A 131 -13.63 -0.95 -11.38
C ASP A 131 -12.20 -1.53 -11.28
N PRO A 132 -12.06 -2.80 -10.88
CA PRO A 132 -10.75 -3.45 -10.76
C PRO A 132 -10.05 -3.69 -12.10
N GLU A 133 -10.76 -3.60 -13.24
CA GLU A 133 -10.14 -3.78 -14.58
C GLU A 133 -9.27 -2.59 -14.99
N LEU A 134 -9.40 -1.45 -14.31
CA LEU A 134 -8.54 -0.28 -14.50
C LEU A 134 -7.16 -0.44 -13.84
N VAL A 135 -6.95 -1.54 -13.10
CA VAL A 135 -5.79 -1.71 -12.23
C VAL A 135 -5.02 -2.96 -12.62
N THR A 136 -3.70 -2.82 -12.68
CA THR A 136 -2.79 -3.94 -12.99
C THR A 136 -2.57 -4.85 -11.78
N CYS A 137 -2.46 -4.25 -10.58
CA CYS A 137 -2.20 -4.97 -9.34
C CYS A 137 -2.76 -4.21 -8.14
N THR A 138 -3.29 -4.93 -7.15
CA THR A 138 -3.70 -4.37 -5.86
C THR A 138 -2.92 -5.04 -4.73
N ILE A 139 -2.28 -4.25 -3.89
CA ILE A 139 -1.55 -4.68 -2.69
C ILE A 139 -2.32 -4.17 -1.48
N THR A 140 -2.99 -5.07 -0.77
CA THR A 140 -3.81 -4.71 0.39
C THR A 140 -3.68 -5.74 1.51
N SER A 141 -3.98 -5.32 2.74
CA SER A 141 -4.11 -6.21 3.89
C SER A 141 -5.38 -7.07 3.78
N ASN A 142 -5.39 -8.22 4.45
CA ASN A 142 -6.62 -8.99 4.61
C ASN A 142 -7.54 -8.29 5.64
N ASN A 143 -8.21 -7.22 5.21
CA ASN A 143 -9.02 -6.37 6.06
C ASN A 143 -10.24 -7.09 6.64
N TYR A 144 -10.89 -7.96 5.86
CA TYR A 144 -11.97 -8.81 6.38
C TYR A 144 -11.46 -9.75 7.49
N GLY A 145 -10.30 -10.38 7.27
CA GLY A 145 -9.65 -11.22 8.27
C GLY A 145 -9.25 -10.46 9.54
N ALA A 146 -8.79 -9.20 9.41
CA ALA A 146 -8.50 -8.35 10.55
C ALA A 146 -9.77 -8.10 11.39
N GLY A 147 -10.87 -7.68 10.77
CA GLY A 147 -12.15 -7.49 11.47
C GLY A 147 -12.66 -8.77 12.14
N LEU A 148 -12.48 -9.93 11.49
CA LEU A 148 -12.80 -11.22 12.08
C LEU A 148 -11.97 -11.50 13.34
N LEU A 149 -10.67 -11.18 13.33
CA LEU A 149 -9.79 -11.36 14.49
C LEU A 149 -10.18 -10.44 15.64
N ASP A 150 -10.51 -9.18 15.36
CA ASP A 150 -10.99 -8.20 16.36
C ASP A 150 -12.27 -8.71 17.04
N ALA A 151 -13.25 -9.19 16.26
CA ALA A 151 -14.48 -9.77 16.80
C ALA A 151 -14.20 -11.03 17.64
N ARG A 152 -13.33 -11.92 17.19
CA ARG A 152 -12.94 -13.13 17.96
C ARG A 152 -12.27 -12.75 19.27
N HIS A 153 -11.44 -11.72 19.27
CA HIS A 153 -10.83 -11.23 20.50
C HIS A 153 -11.91 -10.73 21.47
N LEU A 154 -12.85 -9.89 21.02
CA LEU A 154 -13.96 -9.43 21.85
C LEU A 154 -14.79 -10.59 22.41
N ILE A 155 -15.13 -11.58 21.56
CA ILE A 155 -15.87 -12.77 21.97
C ILE A 155 -15.14 -13.58 23.05
N SER A 156 -13.82 -13.61 23.01
CA SER A 156 -13.00 -14.28 24.04
C SER A 156 -13.00 -13.56 25.38
N GLN A 157 -13.23 -12.24 25.38
CA GLN A 157 -13.21 -11.41 26.60
C GLN A 157 -14.58 -11.31 27.27
N THR A 158 -15.67 -11.29 26.49
CA THR A 158 -17.03 -11.13 27.04
C THR A 158 -18.07 -11.76 26.14
N LYS A 159 -19.23 -12.09 26.70
CA LYS A 159 -20.39 -12.59 25.96
C LYS A 159 -21.47 -11.55 25.72
N SER A 160 -21.27 -10.33 26.25
CA SER A 160 -22.20 -9.23 26.08
C SER A 160 -21.41 -7.91 26.04
N ALA A 161 -21.69 -7.07 25.05
CA ALA A 161 -21.09 -5.75 24.96
C ALA A 161 -21.97 -4.77 24.19
N ARG A 162 -21.88 -3.49 24.59
CA ARG A 162 -22.40 -2.33 23.84
C ARG A 162 -21.24 -1.72 23.08
N ILE A 163 -21.35 -1.65 21.76
CA ILE A 163 -20.25 -1.35 20.86
C ILE A 163 -20.53 -0.06 20.10
N VAL A 164 -19.53 0.81 20.02
CA VAL A 164 -19.49 1.93 19.10
C VAL A 164 -18.41 1.62 18.07
N LEU A 165 -18.70 1.85 16.80
CA LEU A 165 -17.77 1.68 15.71
C LEU A 165 -17.42 3.03 15.10
N LEU A 166 -16.14 3.31 14.96
CA LEU A 166 -15.61 4.45 14.21
C LEU A 166 -15.11 3.94 12.86
N SER A 167 -15.50 4.60 11.80
CA SER A 167 -15.23 4.12 10.43
C SER A 167 -14.73 5.24 9.51
N ASN A 168 -14.32 4.85 8.32
CA ASN A 168 -14.15 5.70 7.17
C ASN A 168 -15.02 5.15 6.04
N SER A 169 -16.11 5.85 5.69
CA SER A 169 -17.09 5.41 4.69
C SER A 169 -16.51 5.36 3.28
N ASP A 170 -15.49 6.17 2.99
CA ASP A 170 -14.88 6.31 1.67
C ASP A 170 -13.75 5.29 1.45
N SER A 171 -13.48 4.42 2.44
CA SER A 171 -12.44 3.41 2.40
C SER A 171 -13.00 1.99 2.29
N PHE A 172 -12.64 1.29 1.22
CA PHE A 172 -12.98 -0.12 1.03
C PHE A 172 -12.40 -1.01 2.13
N SER A 173 -11.18 -0.69 2.60
CA SER A 173 -10.51 -1.39 3.70
C SER A 173 -11.30 -1.30 5.00
N SER A 174 -11.92 -0.15 5.27
CA SER A 174 -12.81 0.06 6.42
C SER A 174 -14.08 -0.81 6.32
N TRP A 175 -14.72 -0.85 5.16
CA TRP A 175 -15.88 -1.70 4.91
C TRP A 175 -15.59 -3.19 5.09
N ASP A 176 -14.48 -3.68 4.55
CA ASP A 176 -14.06 -5.07 4.70
C ASP A 176 -13.85 -5.42 6.19
N ARG A 177 -13.19 -4.55 6.97
CA ARG A 177 -13.00 -4.75 8.42
C ARG A 177 -14.30 -4.78 9.18
N LEU A 178 -15.19 -3.81 8.93
CA LEU A 178 -16.52 -3.77 9.53
C LEU A 178 -17.33 -5.02 9.21
N SER A 179 -17.28 -5.46 7.95
CA SER A 179 -17.99 -6.67 7.50
C SER A 179 -17.49 -7.91 8.25
N GLY A 180 -16.17 -8.11 8.33
CA GLY A 180 -15.56 -9.22 9.06
C GLY A 180 -15.93 -9.21 10.55
N PHE A 181 -15.88 -8.05 11.18
CA PHE A 181 -16.23 -7.84 12.58
C PHE A 181 -17.72 -8.13 12.86
N CYS A 182 -18.63 -7.45 12.15
CA CYS A 182 -20.06 -7.57 12.37
C CYS A 182 -20.58 -8.97 12.08
N GLN A 183 -20.15 -9.59 10.97
CA GLN A 183 -20.57 -10.96 10.64
C GLN A 183 -20.10 -11.97 11.67
N THR A 184 -18.89 -11.80 12.22
CA THR A 184 -18.36 -12.70 13.24
C THR A 184 -19.11 -12.56 14.56
N LEU A 185 -19.45 -11.34 14.99
CA LEU A 185 -20.28 -11.11 16.17
C LEU A 185 -21.67 -11.72 16.01
N THR A 186 -22.32 -11.51 14.88
CA THR A 186 -23.65 -12.07 14.58
C THR A 186 -23.64 -13.60 14.65
N LYS A 187 -22.63 -14.24 14.07
CA LYS A 187 -22.49 -15.70 14.08
C LYS A 187 -22.18 -16.28 15.46
N SER A 188 -21.71 -15.49 16.41
CA SER A 188 -21.38 -15.98 17.76
C SER A 188 -22.61 -16.32 18.60
N GLY A 189 -23.77 -15.75 18.27
CA GLY A 189 -25.01 -15.92 19.06
C GLY A 189 -25.00 -15.25 20.44
N ASN A 190 -23.98 -14.43 20.74
CA ASN A 190 -23.86 -13.68 21.99
C ASN A 190 -24.64 -12.35 21.94
N ASP A 191 -24.86 -11.70 23.10
CA ASP A 191 -25.61 -10.43 23.20
C ASP A 191 -24.69 -9.23 22.94
N TYR A 192 -24.40 -8.98 21.65
CA TYR A 192 -23.66 -7.80 21.21
C TYR A 192 -24.58 -6.79 20.56
N ARG A 193 -24.49 -5.53 20.97
CA ARG A 193 -25.30 -4.41 20.43
C ARG A 193 -24.42 -3.32 19.89
N ILE A 194 -24.47 -3.11 18.57
CA ILE A 194 -23.87 -1.95 17.95
C ILE A 194 -24.81 -0.76 18.22
N LEU A 195 -24.34 0.17 19.05
CA LEU A 195 -25.10 1.37 19.44
C LEU A 195 -25.03 2.44 18.38
N GLU A 196 -23.86 2.58 17.76
CA GLU A 196 -23.61 3.60 16.75
C GLU A 196 -22.46 3.18 15.85
N LEU A 197 -22.58 3.53 14.59
CA LEU A 197 -21.52 3.55 13.61
C LEU A 197 -21.30 5.01 13.21
N ARG A 198 -20.12 5.56 13.51
CA ARG A 198 -19.79 6.95 13.24
C ARG A 198 -18.69 7.04 12.19
N ASP A 199 -19.00 7.72 11.10
CA ASP A 199 -17.99 8.05 10.11
C ASP A 199 -17.07 9.18 10.60
N CYS A 200 -15.76 8.92 10.56
CA CYS A 200 -14.72 9.86 10.98
C CYS A 200 -13.74 10.20 9.84
N GLY A 201 -13.97 9.69 8.63
CA GLY A 201 -13.15 9.95 7.45
C GLY A 201 -11.68 9.53 7.59
N GLY A 202 -11.37 8.62 8.53
CA GLY A 202 -9.99 8.24 8.84
C GLY A 202 -9.18 9.29 9.62
N GLU A 203 -9.79 10.41 10.03
CA GLU A 203 -9.10 11.51 10.70
C GLU A 203 -9.07 11.33 12.22
N LEU A 204 -7.87 11.39 12.83
CA LEU A 204 -7.67 11.30 14.28
C LEU A 204 -8.51 12.32 15.05
N ASN A 205 -8.49 13.59 14.64
CA ASN A 205 -9.19 14.66 15.34
C ASN A 205 -10.72 14.52 15.26
N ARG A 206 -11.25 14.02 14.14
CA ARG A 206 -12.68 13.72 14.00
C ARG A 206 -13.07 12.53 14.89
N ALA A 207 -12.28 11.48 14.91
CA ALA A 207 -12.52 10.31 15.75
C ALA A 207 -12.48 10.66 17.23
N MET A 208 -11.52 11.46 17.67
CA MET A 208 -11.45 11.96 19.05
C MET A 208 -12.70 12.75 19.45
N ARG A 209 -13.12 13.74 18.66
CA ARG A 209 -14.32 14.52 18.94
C ARG A 209 -15.58 13.67 18.97
N ALA A 210 -15.71 12.74 18.01
CA ALA A 210 -16.83 11.81 17.94
C ALA A 210 -16.90 10.94 19.20
N MET A 211 -15.78 10.39 19.66
CA MET A 211 -15.73 9.55 20.86
C MET A 211 -16.10 10.34 22.13
N VAL A 212 -15.61 11.57 22.30
CA VAL A 212 -15.98 12.42 23.45
C VAL A 212 -17.50 12.65 23.48
N GLN A 213 -18.10 13.03 22.34
CA GLN A 213 -19.55 13.26 22.25
C GLN A 213 -20.36 11.99 22.55
N LEU A 214 -19.91 10.86 22.06
CA LEU A 214 -20.58 9.58 22.28
C LEU A 214 -20.53 9.15 23.75
N LEU A 215 -19.38 9.29 24.41
CA LEU A 215 -19.25 8.97 25.83
C LEU A 215 -20.15 9.85 26.69
N GLU A 216 -20.19 11.16 26.45
CA GLU A 216 -21.11 12.08 27.17
C GLU A 216 -22.59 11.71 26.97
N THR A 217 -22.94 11.30 25.74
CA THR A 217 -24.35 10.94 25.43
C THR A 217 -24.73 9.59 26.06
N LEU A 218 -23.83 8.62 26.06
CA LEU A 218 -24.05 7.31 26.62
C LEU A 218 -24.09 7.35 28.15
N ASP A 219 -23.24 8.18 28.78
CA ASP A 219 -23.22 8.34 30.22
C ASP A 219 -24.52 8.97 30.73
N ARG A 220 -25.04 10.03 30.07
CA ARG A 220 -26.33 10.63 30.38
C ARG A 220 -27.53 9.70 30.24
N LYS A 221 -27.45 8.69 29.33
CA LYS A 221 -28.50 7.68 29.17
C LYS A 221 -28.39 6.56 30.21
N SER A 222 -27.21 6.25 30.69
CA SER A 222 -27.00 5.21 31.72
C SER A 222 -27.40 5.71 33.11
N THR A 223 -27.37 7.03 33.38
CA THR A 223 -27.78 7.65 34.65
C THR A 223 -29.30 7.85 34.79
N ARG A 224 -30.09 7.52 33.73
CA ARG A 224 -31.56 7.68 33.70
C ARG A 224 -32.32 6.34 33.77
N LEU A 225 -31.61 5.23 34.00
CA LEU A 225 -32.16 3.90 34.29
C LEU A 225 -31.88 3.49 35.73
#